data_4c2f4aeb01ed7001360b65390943040d
#
_entry.id   4c2f4aeb01ed7001360b65390943040d
#
_cell.length_a   1.000
_cell.length_b   1.000
_cell.length_c   1.000
_cell.angle_alpha   90.00
_cell.angle_beta   90.00
_cell.angle_gamma   90.00
#
_symmetry.space_group_name_H-M   'P 1'
#
loop_
_entity.id
_entity.type
_entity.pdbx_description
1 polymer ?
#
loop_
_entity_poly.entity_id
_entity_poly.type
_entity_poly.pdbx_seq_one_letter_code
_entity_poly.pdbx_strand_id
1 'polypeptide(L)'
;LALKVNAMGGTARIPYVGASALAHDVLPTVGNVTGNVPAAGGVAVAGGNVKLDASESFAEAAATAVVNAKERVEEAQRSQVHRFPKLTLVDEKYHGYVEPAYDNGISLEEFTEGYRLYAASNLQLYYTPEIVRRFVAGMASSKLLILEGISGTGKTSLPYSFSRYMNNPATIVSVQPSFRDRTELLGYFNEFSKRFNETEFLRALYEANYRPDPTLIVLDEMNLARIEYYFAEMLSVLEMPSKDEWVLDLVPTAWQGDPERLQDGKLPVSDTTWFIGTANNDDSTFTITDKVYDRAMPIELNDRADAFECELHPQCFITAEHLQALFEQAKLDHPISEEMLDNLEKLDSYLSTRFKLSFGNRIIKQMYDFVPVYVACGGTELGGMDYIIARKVLKKFESMNVNFVRDEITGLIEYIEKLFGAAGMPDSVDYLRRIQNLY
;
A
#
# COMPACT_ATOMS: atom_id res chain seq x y z
N LEU A 1 19.80 14.26 38.38
CA LEU A 1 19.94 13.14 39.33
C LEU A 1 20.61 12.00 38.56
N ALA A 2 21.80 11.60 39.09
CA ALA A 2 22.73 10.70 38.45
C ALA A 2 22.24 9.26 38.53
N LEU A 3 22.26 8.56 37.41
CA LEU A 3 22.11 7.11 37.32
C LEU A 3 23.48 6.44 37.43
N LYS A 4 23.64 5.59 38.44
CA LYS A 4 24.77 4.68 38.60
C LYS A 4 24.65 3.55 37.59
N VAL A 5 25.65 3.40 36.74
CA VAL A 5 25.88 2.20 35.93
C VAL A 5 26.86 1.31 36.67
N ASN A 6 26.45 0.08 36.98
CA ASN A 6 27.35 -0.96 37.45
C ASN A 6 27.75 -1.82 36.25
N ALA A 7 29.05 -1.85 36.00
CA ALA A 7 29.67 -2.67 35.00
C ALA A 7 29.92 -4.08 35.57
N MET A 8 29.61 -5.12 34.80
CA MET A 8 30.33 -6.39 34.85
C MET A 8 30.63 -6.84 33.41
N GLY A 9 31.91 -7.11 33.21
CA GLY A 9 32.52 -7.23 31.93
C GLY A 9 32.28 -8.54 31.20
N GLY A 10 32.47 -8.43 29.89
CA GLY A 10 32.51 -9.54 28.97
C GLY A 10 32.86 -9.01 27.58
N THR A 11 34.19 -8.97 27.31
CA THR A 11 34.74 -8.58 26.00
C THR A 11 34.51 -9.70 24.98
N ALA A 12 33.68 -9.45 23.97
CA ALA A 12 33.71 -10.17 22.71
C ALA A 12 34.09 -9.19 21.59
N ARG A 13 35.29 -9.32 21.07
CA ARG A 13 35.78 -8.58 19.91
C ARG A 13 35.18 -9.19 18.64
N ILE A 14 34.47 -8.40 17.85
CA ILE A 14 34.15 -8.72 16.46
C ILE A 14 35.23 -8.10 15.57
N PRO A 15 35.87 -8.85 14.68
CA PRO A 15 36.92 -8.27 13.81
C PRO A 15 36.22 -7.53 12.63
N TYR A 16 36.65 -6.29 12.46
CA TYR A 16 36.42 -5.45 11.30
C TYR A 16 37.28 -5.98 10.15
N VAL A 17 36.66 -6.43 9.06
CA VAL A 17 37.40 -6.72 7.82
C VAL A 17 37.19 -5.54 6.88
N GLY A 18 38.28 -4.79 6.71
CA GLY A 18 38.37 -3.65 5.82
C GLY A 18 38.39 -4.08 4.35
N ALA A 19 37.84 -3.22 3.53
CA ALA A 19 37.94 -3.27 2.08
C ALA A 19 39.38 -2.95 1.64
N SER A 20 39.96 -3.79 0.79
CA SER A 20 40.78 -3.44 -0.40
C SER A 20 41.53 -4.65 -0.90
N ALA A 21 41.27 -5.07 -2.11
CA ALA A 21 42.32 -5.51 -3.05
C ALA A 21 41.70 -5.62 -4.45
N LEU A 22 42.17 -4.73 -5.29
CA LEU A 22 42.20 -4.85 -6.74
C LEU A 22 42.87 -6.16 -7.15
N ALA A 23 42.25 -6.91 -8.03
CA ALA A 23 42.96 -7.92 -8.81
C ALA A 23 42.54 -7.83 -10.28
N HIS A 24 43.56 -7.59 -11.06
CA HIS A 24 43.60 -7.53 -12.52
C HIS A 24 43.27 -8.87 -13.18
N ASP A 25 42.74 -8.74 -14.38
CA ASP A 25 42.94 -9.56 -15.57
C ASP A 25 42.90 -11.10 -15.47
N VAL A 26 42.02 -11.70 -16.25
CA VAL A 26 42.37 -12.65 -17.31
C VAL A 26 41.23 -12.71 -18.36
N LEU A 27 41.50 -12.20 -19.56
CA LEU A 27 40.77 -12.52 -20.78
C LEU A 27 41.20 -13.91 -21.28
N PRO A 28 40.29 -14.82 -21.62
CA PRO A 28 40.69 -15.99 -22.37
C PRO A 28 40.80 -15.67 -23.86
N THR A 29 41.97 -15.90 -24.39
CA THR A 29 42.31 -15.88 -25.81
C THR A 29 41.48 -16.86 -26.61
N VAL A 30 40.98 -16.38 -27.75
CA VAL A 30 40.31 -17.18 -28.80
C VAL A 30 41.31 -18.19 -29.37
N GLY A 31 41.07 -19.46 -29.11
CA GLY A 31 41.79 -20.58 -29.77
C GLY A 31 41.14 -20.89 -31.10
N ASN A 32 41.97 -20.85 -32.16
CA ASN A 32 41.63 -21.35 -33.50
C ASN A 32 41.31 -22.83 -33.43
N VAL A 33 40.07 -23.20 -33.80
CA VAL A 33 39.73 -24.60 -34.11
C VAL A 33 39.60 -24.75 -35.63
N THR A 34 40.62 -25.33 -36.21
CA THR A 34 40.59 -25.89 -37.58
C THR A 34 39.94 -27.25 -37.48
N GLY A 35 38.70 -27.34 -37.92
CA GLY A 35 37.96 -28.62 -38.05
C GLY A 35 37.83 -29.01 -39.51
N ASN A 36 38.34 -30.17 -39.87
CA ASN A 36 38.23 -30.81 -41.17
C ASN A 36 36.79 -31.02 -41.63
N VAL A 37 36.48 -30.62 -42.87
CA VAL A 37 35.24 -30.95 -43.58
C VAL A 37 35.54 -32.22 -44.39
N PRO A 38 34.76 -33.32 -44.27
CA PRO A 38 34.86 -34.46 -45.15
C PRO A 38 34.17 -34.17 -46.48
N ALA A 39 34.83 -34.46 -47.57
CA ALA A 39 34.33 -34.37 -48.94
C ALA A 39 33.22 -35.41 -49.18
N ALA A 40 32.05 -34.94 -49.59
CA ALA A 40 30.97 -35.79 -50.06
C ALA A 40 31.10 -36.02 -51.56
N GLY A 41 30.95 -37.30 -51.92
CA GLY A 41 31.13 -37.80 -53.23
C GLY A 41 30.16 -37.29 -54.30
N GLY A 42 30.68 -37.19 -55.54
CA GLY A 42 29.92 -36.77 -56.71
C GLY A 42 28.88 -37.80 -57.18
N VAL A 43 27.76 -37.29 -57.55
CA VAL A 43 26.80 -37.99 -58.41
C VAL A 43 26.65 -37.17 -59.68
N ALA A 44 27.05 -37.76 -60.78
CA ALA A 44 26.82 -37.20 -62.13
C ALA A 44 25.37 -37.41 -62.56
N VAL A 45 24.70 -36.36 -62.98
CA VAL A 45 23.41 -36.41 -63.63
C VAL A 45 23.47 -35.63 -64.95
N ALA A 46 23.02 -36.27 -65.97
CA ALA A 46 23.02 -35.83 -67.33
C ALA A 46 22.08 -34.66 -67.62
N GLY A 47 22.41 -33.93 -68.69
CA GLY A 47 21.87 -32.66 -69.09
C GLY A 47 20.35 -32.55 -69.25
N GLY A 48 19.90 -31.34 -68.92
CA GLY A 48 18.59 -30.83 -69.29
C GLY A 48 18.61 -29.31 -68.95
N ASN A 49 18.60 -28.49 -70.01
CA ASN A 49 18.48 -27.03 -69.87
C ASN A 49 17.13 -26.68 -69.31
N VAL A 50 17.13 -26.31 -68.02
CA VAL A 50 16.05 -25.57 -67.38
C VAL A 50 16.66 -24.30 -66.83
N LYS A 51 16.36 -23.15 -67.44
CA LYS A 51 16.59 -21.87 -66.83
C LYS A 51 15.65 -21.77 -65.64
N LEU A 52 16.16 -21.95 -64.47
CA LEU A 52 15.50 -21.67 -63.22
C LEU A 52 16.02 -20.33 -62.71
N ASP A 53 15.11 -19.38 -62.53
CA ASP A 53 15.28 -18.18 -61.67
C ASP A 53 15.44 -18.64 -60.19
N ALA A 54 16.57 -19.31 -59.91
CA ALA A 54 16.84 -19.88 -58.59
C ALA A 54 17.52 -18.87 -57.61
N SER A 55 17.89 -17.70 -58.11
CA SER A 55 18.65 -16.73 -57.25
C SER A 55 17.76 -15.92 -56.32
N GLU A 56 16.53 -15.58 -56.72
CA GLU A 56 15.62 -14.81 -55.84
C GLU A 56 14.98 -15.70 -54.76
N SER A 57 14.60 -16.94 -55.08
CA SER A 57 13.97 -17.83 -54.10
C SER A 57 14.97 -18.32 -53.00
N PHE A 58 16.25 -18.48 -53.37
CA PHE A 58 17.29 -18.83 -52.39
C PHE A 58 17.64 -17.64 -51.48
N ALA A 59 17.62 -16.41 -51.99
CA ALA A 59 17.87 -15.23 -51.18
C ALA A 59 16.71 -14.95 -50.20
N GLU A 60 15.46 -15.13 -50.63
CA GLU A 60 14.29 -15.04 -49.76
C GLU A 60 14.25 -16.15 -48.69
N ALA A 61 14.52 -17.39 -49.09
CA ALA A 61 14.58 -18.50 -48.13
C ALA A 61 15.72 -18.34 -47.12
N ALA A 62 16.88 -17.84 -47.56
CA ALA A 62 18.00 -17.53 -46.66
C ALA A 62 17.69 -16.36 -45.73
N ALA A 63 17.04 -15.30 -46.23
CA ALA A 63 16.59 -14.18 -45.42
C ALA A 63 15.57 -14.61 -44.34
N THR A 64 14.59 -15.43 -44.72
CA THR A 64 13.59 -15.98 -43.79
C THR A 64 14.23 -16.93 -42.78
N ALA A 65 15.21 -17.75 -43.17
CA ALA A 65 15.93 -18.62 -42.24
C ALA A 65 16.79 -17.84 -41.24
N VAL A 66 17.39 -16.72 -41.68
CA VAL A 66 18.15 -15.82 -40.78
C VAL A 66 17.23 -15.09 -39.81
N VAL A 67 16.05 -14.65 -40.25
CA VAL A 67 15.04 -14.02 -39.37
C VAL A 67 14.55 -15.03 -38.34
N ASN A 68 14.15 -16.23 -38.77
CA ASN A 68 13.72 -17.31 -37.87
C ASN A 68 14.82 -17.80 -36.91
N ALA A 69 16.09 -17.78 -37.34
CA ALA A 69 17.21 -18.12 -36.47
C ALA A 69 17.47 -17.02 -35.45
N LYS A 70 17.34 -15.72 -35.81
CA LYS A 70 17.43 -14.61 -34.88
C LYS A 70 16.28 -14.64 -33.86
N GLU A 71 15.06 -14.87 -34.31
CA GLU A 71 13.90 -15.00 -33.43
C GLU A 71 14.07 -16.16 -32.43
N ARG A 72 14.56 -17.33 -32.90
CA ARG A 72 14.85 -18.48 -32.01
C ARG A 72 15.99 -18.21 -31.03
N VAL A 73 17.03 -17.47 -31.42
CA VAL A 73 18.12 -17.09 -30.53
C VAL A 73 17.65 -16.05 -29.54
N GLU A 74 16.84 -15.09 -29.95
CA GLU A 74 16.22 -14.12 -29.03
C GLU A 74 15.24 -14.79 -28.07
N GLU A 75 14.44 -15.75 -28.54
CA GLU A 75 13.52 -16.53 -27.71
C GLU A 75 14.27 -17.43 -26.70
N ALA A 76 15.36 -18.07 -27.13
CA ALA A 76 16.24 -18.83 -26.25
C ALA A 76 17.01 -17.95 -25.25
N GLN A 77 17.36 -16.72 -25.63
CA GLN A 77 17.95 -15.73 -24.69
C GLN A 77 16.90 -15.20 -23.72
N ARG A 78 15.66 -14.99 -24.16
CA ARG A 78 14.53 -14.60 -23.31
C ARG A 78 14.22 -15.68 -22.27
N SER A 79 14.28 -16.96 -22.64
CA SER A 79 14.02 -18.08 -21.72
C SER A 79 15.11 -18.31 -20.66
N GLN A 80 16.32 -17.75 -20.85
CA GLN A 80 17.41 -17.83 -19.87
C GLN A 80 17.52 -16.60 -18.95
N VAL A 81 16.82 -15.50 -19.25
CA VAL A 81 16.86 -14.27 -18.46
C VAL A 81 15.55 -14.13 -17.67
N HIS A 82 15.60 -14.37 -16.38
CA HIS A 82 14.49 -14.00 -15.50
C HIS A 82 14.29 -12.49 -15.56
N ARG A 83 13.22 -12.08 -16.26
CA ARG A 83 12.88 -10.66 -16.45
C ARG A 83 12.54 -9.98 -15.12
N PHE A 84 11.95 -10.73 -14.20
CA PHE A 84 11.56 -10.29 -12.85
C PHE A 84 12.25 -11.16 -11.78
N PRO A 85 13.55 -10.97 -11.52
CA PRO A 85 14.30 -11.86 -10.63
C PRO A 85 13.77 -11.87 -9.18
N LYS A 86 13.30 -10.73 -8.65
CA LYS A 86 12.77 -10.67 -7.27
C LYS A 86 11.39 -11.32 -7.16
N LEU A 87 10.51 -11.13 -8.16
CA LEU A 87 9.18 -11.77 -8.15
C LEU A 87 9.30 -13.27 -8.35
N THR A 88 10.22 -13.75 -9.19
CA THR A 88 10.49 -15.20 -9.32
C THR A 88 10.95 -15.82 -7.99
N LEU A 89 11.75 -15.11 -7.21
CA LEU A 89 12.11 -15.57 -5.86
C LEU A 89 10.91 -15.65 -4.90
N VAL A 90 9.89 -14.82 -5.12
CA VAL A 90 8.62 -14.94 -4.37
C VAL A 90 7.92 -16.22 -4.77
N ASP A 91 7.82 -16.54 -6.06
CA ASP A 91 7.23 -17.81 -6.53
C ASP A 91 7.92 -19.00 -5.88
N GLU A 92 9.26 -19.03 -5.89
CA GLU A 92 10.06 -20.08 -5.25
C GLU A 92 9.79 -20.19 -3.74
N LYS A 93 9.66 -19.04 -3.04
CA LYS A 93 9.35 -18.99 -1.61
C LYS A 93 8.01 -19.64 -1.29
N TYR A 94 7.01 -19.46 -2.18
CA TYR A 94 5.66 -19.98 -1.97
C TYR A 94 5.42 -21.36 -2.56
N HIS A 95 6.38 -21.93 -3.28
CA HIS A 95 6.37 -23.35 -3.64
C HIS A 95 6.43 -24.19 -2.35
N GLY A 96 5.31 -24.82 -2.00
CA GLY A 96 5.20 -25.63 -0.78
C GLY A 96 4.93 -24.83 0.50
N TYR A 97 4.52 -23.55 0.39
CA TYR A 97 4.04 -22.78 1.53
C TYR A 97 2.80 -23.45 2.14
N VAL A 98 2.84 -23.62 3.45
CA VAL A 98 1.72 -24.15 4.22
C VAL A 98 1.10 -23.01 5.01
N GLU A 99 -0.18 -22.75 4.78
CA GLU A 99 -0.92 -21.72 5.51
C GLU A 99 -1.02 -22.07 7.00
N PRO A 100 -0.89 -21.08 7.90
CA PRO A 100 -1.12 -21.29 9.33
C PRO A 100 -2.61 -21.60 9.58
N ALA A 101 -2.92 -22.13 10.77
CA ALA A 101 -4.29 -22.21 11.21
C ALA A 101 -4.80 -20.80 11.57
N TYR A 102 -5.90 -20.39 10.95
CA TYR A 102 -6.51 -19.08 11.18
C TYR A 102 -7.55 -19.15 12.31
N ASP A 103 -7.59 -18.07 13.11
CA ASP A 103 -8.60 -17.87 14.15
C ASP A 103 -9.79 -17.08 13.56
N ASN A 104 -10.79 -17.81 13.11
CA ASN A 104 -12.01 -17.24 12.53
C ASN A 104 -13.15 -17.12 13.54
N GLY A 105 -12.88 -17.24 14.84
CA GLY A 105 -13.88 -17.12 15.92
C GLY A 105 -13.83 -15.78 16.66
N ILE A 106 -12.88 -14.90 16.32
CA ILE A 106 -12.66 -13.64 17.03
C ILE A 106 -13.67 -12.55 16.59
N SER A 107 -14.17 -11.77 17.56
CA SER A 107 -14.98 -10.57 17.30
C SER A 107 -14.10 -9.34 17.01
N LEU A 108 -14.68 -8.26 16.45
CA LEU A 108 -13.95 -7.00 16.23
C LEU A 108 -13.49 -6.34 17.53
N GLU A 109 -14.27 -6.45 18.61
CA GLU A 109 -13.90 -5.92 19.91
C GLU A 109 -12.69 -6.69 20.49
N GLU A 110 -12.73 -8.02 20.47
CA GLU A 110 -11.61 -8.86 20.89
C GLU A 110 -10.37 -8.65 20.02
N PHE A 111 -10.55 -8.50 18.70
CA PHE A 111 -9.45 -8.25 17.78
C PHE A 111 -8.75 -6.91 18.06
N THR A 112 -9.52 -5.83 18.29
CA THR A 112 -8.96 -4.50 18.58
C THR A 112 -8.29 -4.43 19.93
N GLU A 113 -8.92 -4.99 20.97
CA GLU A 113 -8.33 -5.01 22.31
C GLU A 113 -7.12 -5.96 22.36
N GLY A 114 -7.20 -7.13 21.69
CA GLY A 114 -6.08 -8.07 21.55
C GLY A 114 -4.87 -7.41 20.89
N TYR A 115 -5.07 -6.61 19.84
CA TYR A 115 -3.98 -5.83 19.25
C TYR A 115 -3.37 -4.84 20.25
N ARG A 116 -4.19 -4.10 20.99
CA ARG A 116 -3.72 -3.12 21.98
C ARG A 116 -2.85 -3.77 23.06
N LEU A 117 -3.29 -4.93 23.56
CA LEU A 117 -2.56 -5.73 24.53
C LEU A 117 -1.27 -6.31 23.93
N TYR A 118 -1.32 -6.81 22.70
CA TYR A 118 -0.14 -7.31 21.99
C TYR A 118 0.92 -6.23 21.79
N ALA A 119 0.52 -5.04 21.34
CA ALA A 119 1.43 -3.92 21.13
C ALA A 119 2.11 -3.50 22.44
N ALA A 120 1.35 -3.43 23.53
CA ALA A 120 1.86 -3.08 24.86
C ALA A 120 2.81 -4.15 25.42
N SER A 121 2.38 -5.42 25.45
CA SER A 121 3.13 -6.51 26.09
C SER A 121 4.36 -6.97 25.31
N ASN A 122 4.27 -7.02 23.98
CA ASN A 122 5.35 -7.56 23.14
C ASN A 122 6.32 -6.50 22.61
N LEU A 123 5.82 -5.26 22.39
CA LEU A 123 6.58 -4.23 21.69
C LEU A 123 6.75 -2.93 22.51
N GLN A 124 6.15 -2.84 23.70
CA GLN A 124 6.15 -1.64 24.55
C GLN A 124 5.61 -0.39 23.78
N LEU A 125 4.63 -0.62 22.90
CA LEU A 125 3.93 0.42 22.16
C LEU A 125 2.52 0.55 22.74
N TYR A 126 2.17 1.75 23.19
CA TYR A 126 0.92 2.01 23.87
C TYR A 126 0.02 2.87 22.99
N TYR A 127 -1.21 2.41 22.80
CA TYR A 127 -2.24 3.11 22.03
C TYR A 127 -3.51 3.23 22.84
N THR A 128 -4.24 4.34 22.65
CA THR A 128 -5.57 4.49 23.22
C THR A 128 -6.56 3.58 22.50
N PRO A 129 -7.63 3.12 23.16
CA PRO A 129 -8.68 2.34 22.49
C PRO A 129 -9.25 3.07 21.29
N GLU A 130 -9.42 4.39 21.37
CA GLU A 130 -9.97 5.23 20.30
C GLU A 130 -9.12 5.19 19.03
N ILE A 131 -7.79 5.29 19.16
CA ILE A 131 -6.88 5.23 18.00
C ILE A 131 -6.97 3.87 17.32
N VAL A 132 -7.00 2.77 18.09
CA VAL A 132 -7.11 1.42 17.53
C VAL A 132 -8.45 1.22 16.82
N ARG A 133 -9.56 1.65 17.44
CA ARG A 133 -10.90 1.60 16.84
C ARG A 133 -10.96 2.41 15.56
N ARG A 134 -10.43 3.63 15.55
CA ARG A 134 -10.34 4.51 14.36
C ARG A 134 -9.52 3.87 13.24
N PHE A 135 -8.43 3.19 13.59
CA PHE A 135 -7.58 2.51 12.62
C PHE A 135 -8.30 1.32 11.96
N VAL A 136 -8.92 0.45 12.75
CA VAL A 136 -9.66 -0.73 12.24
C VAL A 136 -10.91 -0.30 11.45
N ALA A 137 -11.67 0.67 11.96
CA ALA A 137 -12.82 1.24 11.23
C ALA A 137 -12.37 1.96 9.94
N GLY A 138 -11.20 2.59 9.97
CA GLY A 138 -10.56 3.16 8.79
C GLY A 138 -10.28 2.12 7.72
N MET A 139 -9.77 0.93 8.10
CA MET A 139 -9.54 -0.19 7.18
C MET A 139 -10.84 -0.70 6.53
N ALA A 140 -11.96 -0.65 7.24
CA ALA A 140 -13.26 -0.99 6.68
C ALA A 140 -13.75 0.02 5.64
N SER A 141 -13.48 1.32 5.86
CA SER A 141 -13.99 2.40 5.02
C SER A 141 -13.12 2.73 3.81
N SER A 142 -11.82 2.36 3.83
CA SER A 142 -10.88 2.68 2.74
C SER A 142 -9.71 1.70 2.69
N LYS A 143 -9.22 1.43 1.49
CA LYS A 143 -7.95 0.71 1.27
C LYS A 143 -6.72 1.60 1.40
N LEU A 144 -6.91 2.93 1.52
CA LEU A 144 -5.84 3.89 1.78
C LEU A 144 -6.14 4.64 3.08
N LEU A 145 -5.26 4.51 4.07
CA LEU A 145 -5.28 5.28 5.31
C LEU A 145 -4.12 6.28 5.31
N ILE A 146 -4.33 7.45 5.90
CA ILE A 146 -3.27 8.45 6.09
C ILE A 146 -3.15 8.74 7.58
N LEU A 147 -2.02 8.36 8.16
CA LEU A 147 -1.71 8.62 9.57
C LEU A 147 -1.02 9.98 9.68
N GLU A 148 -1.73 10.96 10.22
CA GLU A 148 -1.30 12.34 10.38
C GLU A 148 -0.94 12.65 11.84
N GLY A 149 -0.07 13.63 12.06
CA GLY A 149 0.27 14.11 13.39
C GLY A 149 1.71 14.61 13.47
N ILE A 150 2.09 15.11 14.65
CA ILE A 150 3.44 15.60 14.91
C ILE A 150 4.46 14.46 14.87
N SER A 151 5.73 14.79 14.60
CA SER A 151 6.79 13.78 14.55
C SER A 151 6.95 13.06 15.90
N GLY A 152 7.19 11.74 15.86
CA GLY A 152 7.42 10.92 17.07
C GLY A 152 6.17 10.48 17.82
N THR A 153 4.97 10.57 17.23
CA THR A 153 3.71 10.09 17.85
C THR A 153 3.40 8.62 17.56
N GLY A 154 4.27 7.92 16.82
CA GLY A 154 4.08 6.49 16.56
C GLY A 154 3.35 6.17 15.26
N LYS A 155 3.27 7.12 14.29
CA LYS A 155 2.58 6.92 12.99
C LYS A 155 3.06 5.68 12.25
N THR A 156 4.36 5.47 12.13
CA THR A 156 4.93 4.30 11.47
C THR A 156 4.87 3.05 12.37
N SER A 157 4.93 3.23 13.69
CA SER A 157 4.88 2.14 14.65
C SER A 157 3.52 1.45 14.71
N LEU A 158 2.41 2.19 14.47
CA LEU A 158 1.06 1.63 14.49
C LEU A 158 0.87 0.53 13.44
N PRO A 159 1.02 0.77 12.12
CA PRO A 159 0.86 -0.26 11.12
C PRO A 159 1.96 -1.34 11.22
N TYR A 160 3.16 -0.99 11.66
CA TYR A 160 4.24 -1.95 11.91
C TYR A 160 3.86 -2.97 12.98
N SER A 161 3.36 -2.53 14.15
CA SER A 161 2.95 -3.41 15.23
C SER A 161 1.67 -4.17 14.90
N PHE A 162 0.72 -3.52 14.22
CA PHE A 162 -0.53 -4.12 13.81
C PHE A 162 -0.33 -5.29 12.82
N SER A 163 0.55 -5.11 11.86
CA SER A 163 0.89 -6.17 10.91
C SER A 163 1.59 -7.37 11.58
N ARG A 164 2.42 -7.11 12.60
CA ARG A 164 3.04 -8.16 13.40
C ARG A 164 2.04 -8.91 14.27
N TYR A 165 1.03 -8.22 14.79
CA TYR A 165 -0.07 -8.86 15.50
C TYR A 165 -0.78 -9.87 14.60
N MET A 166 -0.99 -9.55 13.33
CA MET A 166 -1.59 -10.45 12.32
C MET A 166 -0.59 -11.45 11.71
N ASN A 167 0.63 -11.56 12.24
CA ASN A 167 1.69 -12.44 11.71
C ASN A 167 2.04 -12.22 10.22
N ASN A 168 1.78 -11.05 9.69
CA ASN A 168 2.15 -10.65 8.33
C ASN A 168 2.85 -9.28 8.34
N PRO A 169 4.17 -9.22 8.61
CA PRO A 169 4.90 -7.97 8.78
C PRO A 169 4.74 -7.02 7.58
N ALA A 170 4.39 -5.77 7.86
CA ALA A 170 4.22 -4.75 6.83
C ALA A 170 5.51 -4.50 6.04
N THR A 171 5.36 -4.24 4.75
CA THR A 171 6.45 -3.68 3.93
C THR A 171 6.45 -2.16 4.10
N ILE A 172 7.56 -1.61 4.59
CA ILE A 172 7.73 -0.16 4.77
C ILE A 172 8.55 0.38 3.61
N VAL A 173 7.98 1.32 2.88
CA VAL A 173 8.59 2.02 1.75
C VAL A 173 8.80 3.47 2.15
N SER A 174 10.06 3.88 2.34
CA SER A 174 10.40 5.27 2.64
C SER A 174 10.31 6.11 1.37
N VAL A 175 9.38 7.08 1.34
CA VAL A 175 9.22 7.98 0.22
C VAL A 175 10.38 8.98 0.20
N GLN A 176 10.92 9.21 -0.99
CA GLN A 176 12.03 10.13 -1.21
C GLN A 176 11.53 11.43 -1.85
N PRO A 177 12.14 12.59 -1.58
CA PRO A 177 11.79 13.84 -2.25
C PRO A 177 11.95 13.81 -3.77
N SER A 178 12.69 12.82 -4.28
CA SER A 178 12.91 12.57 -5.72
C SER A 178 11.76 11.84 -6.40
N PHE A 179 10.80 11.28 -5.67
CA PHE A 179 9.68 10.54 -6.26
C PHE A 179 8.83 11.45 -7.14
N ARG A 180 8.65 11.08 -8.42
CA ARG A 180 7.97 11.90 -9.42
C ARG A 180 6.85 11.18 -10.15
N ASP A 181 6.98 9.88 -10.35
CA ASP A 181 6.04 9.07 -11.10
C ASP A 181 5.96 7.62 -10.58
N ARG A 182 5.17 6.79 -11.24
CA ARG A 182 4.94 5.39 -10.87
C ARG A 182 6.20 4.53 -10.80
N THR A 183 7.25 4.89 -11.53
CA THR A 183 8.47 4.06 -11.63
C THR A 183 9.21 3.97 -10.30
N GLU A 184 9.04 4.97 -9.44
CA GLU A 184 9.64 4.98 -8.11
C GLU A 184 9.00 3.90 -7.18
N LEU A 185 7.71 3.62 -7.37
CA LEU A 185 7.00 2.59 -6.62
C LEU A 185 7.05 1.21 -7.30
N LEU A 186 6.73 1.16 -8.59
CA LEU A 186 6.57 -0.11 -9.30
C LEU A 186 7.87 -0.59 -9.93
N GLY A 187 8.79 0.34 -10.21
CA GLY A 187 9.96 0.04 -11.03
C GLY A 187 9.71 0.22 -12.51
N TYR A 188 10.66 -0.20 -13.32
CA TYR A 188 10.62 -0.07 -14.76
C TYR A 188 11.41 -1.16 -15.48
N PHE A 189 11.02 -1.44 -16.71
CA PHE A 189 11.76 -2.37 -17.57
C PHE A 189 12.99 -1.69 -18.17
N ASN A 190 14.16 -2.32 -18.00
CA ASN A 190 15.41 -1.86 -18.58
C ASN A 190 15.70 -2.58 -19.89
N GLU A 191 15.62 -1.86 -21.00
CA GLU A 191 15.79 -2.42 -22.35
C GLU A 191 17.19 -2.98 -22.62
N PHE A 192 18.23 -2.49 -21.93
CA PHE A 192 19.60 -2.96 -22.12
C PHE A 192 19.86 -4.27 -21.39
N SER A 193 19.46 -4.37 -20.13
CA SER A 193 19.62 -5.59 -19.34
C SER A 193 18.53 -6.62 -19.58
N LYS A 194 17.46 -6.25 -20.28
CA LYS A 194 16.23 -7.05 -20.46
C LYS A 194 15.62 -7.52 -19.14
N ARG A 195 15.80 -6.74 -18.09
CA ARG A 195 15.28 -7.00 -16.75
C ARG A 195 14.42 -5.85 -16.25
N PHE A 196 13.45 -6.18 -15.44
CA PHE A 196 12.65 -5.20 -14.71
C PHE A 196 13.40 -4.81 -13.43
N ASN A 197 13.54 -3.51 -13.17
CA ASN A 197 14.07 -2.99 -11.91
C ASN A 197 12.94 -2.98 -10.87
N GLU A 198 12.82 -4.07 -10.14
CA GLU A 198 11.74 -4.32 -9.18
C GLU A 198 12.00 -3.60 -7.86
N THR A 199 10.98 -2.92 -7.36
CA THR A 199 11.01 -2.26 -6.05
C THR A 199 10.48 -3.20 -4.95
N GLU A 200 10.66 -2.80 -3.69
CA GLU A 200 10.07 -3.52 -2.56
C GLU A 200 8.54 -3.35 -2.51
N PHE A 201 8.02 -2.21 -2.99
CA PHE A 201 6.59 -1.98 -3.13
C PHE A 201 5.96 -2.97 -4.12
N LEU A 202 6.56 -3.11 -5.31
CA LEU A 202 6.11 -4.07 -6.32
C LEU A 202 6.17 -5.51 -5.79
N ARG A 203 7.27 -5.87 -5.12
CA ARG A 203 7.42 -7.19 -4.52
C ARG A 203 6.32 -7.49 -3.49
N ALA A 204 6.00 -6.53 -2.62
CA ALA A 204 4.95 -6.68 -1.62
C ALA A 204 3.56 -6.85 -2.24
N LEU A 205 3.24 -6.07 -3.28
CA LEU A 205 1.99 -6.24 -4.04
C LEU A 205 1.89 -7.62 -4.70
N TYR A 206 3.00 -8.09 -5.26
CA TYR A 206 3.06 -9.41 -5.89
C TYR A 206 2.87 -10.53 -4.85
N GLU A 207 3.58 -10.44 -3.72
CA GLU A 207 3.52 -11.42 -2.63
C GLU A 207 2.13 -11.50 -2.00
N ALA A 208 1.37 -10.40 -1.94
CA ALA A 208 0.00 -10.37 -1.44
C ALA A 208 -0.96 -11.30 -2.21
N ASN A 209 -0.64 -11.68 -3.46
CA ASN A 209 -1.44 -12.63 -4.23
C ASN A 209 -1.22 -14.10 -3.84
N TYR A 210 -0.29 -14.38 -2.92
CA TYR A 210 -0.02 -15.72 -2.41
C TYR A 210 -0.61 -15.97 -1.02
N ARG A 211 -1.03 -14.91 -0.31
CA ARG A 211 -1.45 -15.00 1.08
C ARG A 211 -2.88 -14.54 1.29
N PRO A 212 -3.68 -15.26 2.09
CA PRO A 212 -5.01 -14.82 2.47
C PRO A 212 -5.00 -13.79 3.63
N ASP A 213 -3.84 -13.55 4.27
CA ASP A 213 -3.71 -12.59 5.39
C ASP A 213 -3.86 -11.14 4.93
N PRO A 214 -4.33 -10.23 5.80
CA PRO A 214 -4.26 -8.80 5.52
C PRO A 214 -2.81 -8.35 5.30
N THR A 215 -2.55 -7.73 4.16
CA THR A 215 -1.23 -7.20 3.81
C THR A 215 -1.22 -5.68 3.96
N LEU A 216 -0.29 -5.16 4.77
CA LEU A 216 -0.10 -3.73 4.95
C LEU A 216 1.16 -3.26 4.21
N ILE A 217 1.01 -2.29 3.31
CA ILE A 217 2.13 -1.59 2.67
C ILE A 217 2.14 -0.16 3.17
N VAL A 218 3.23 0.19 3.86
CA VAL A 218 3.40 1.51 4.50
C VAL A 218 4.23 2.40 3.60
N LEU A 219 3.70 3.56 3.24
CA LEU A 219 4.41 4.66 2.58
C LEU A 219 4.85 5.63 3.66
N ASP A 220 6.09 5.48 4.13
CA ASP A 220 6.60 6.29 5.23
C ASP A 220 7.01 7.68 4.72
N GLU A 221 6.55 8.72 5.44
CA GLU A 221 6.68 10.12 5.05
C GLU A 221 6.13 10.40 3.64
N MET A 222 4.92 9.90 3.35
CA MET A 222 4.34 9.91 2.00
C MET A 222 4.24 11.30 1.36
N ASN A 223 4.21 12.36 2.15
CA ASN A 223 4.12 13.73 1.68
C ASN A 223 5.48 14.45 1.51
N LEU A 224 6.61 13.73 1.59
CA LEU A 224 7.91 14.25 1.12
C LEU A 224 7.98 14.46 -0.39
N ALA A 225 7.09 13.79 -1.13
CA ALA A 225 6.88 13.98 -2.56
C ALA A 225 5.40 14.16 -2.84
N ARG A 226 5.05 14.62 -4.05
CA ARG A 226 3.64 14.81 -4.43
C ARG A 226 2.95 13.48 -4.68
N ILE A 227 2.09 13.08 -3.77
CA ILE A 227 1.38 11.78 -3.77
C ILE A 227 0.58 11.59 -5.05
N GLU A 228 -0.10 12.62 -5.52
CA GLU A 228 -0.92 12.62 -6.73
C GLU A 228 -0.14 12.33 -8.02
N TYR A 229 1.20 12.29 -7.97
CA TYR A 229 2.04 11.94 -9.11
C TYR A 229 2.58 10.50 -8.98
N TYR A 230 3.34 10.21 -7.93
CA TYR A 230 3.95 8.89 -7.80
C TYR A 230 2.96 7.77 -7.44
N PHE A 231 1.85 8.11 -6.78
CA PHE A 231 0.80 7.17 -6.35
C PHE A 231 -0.48 7.26 -7.21
N ALA A 232 -0.48 8.04 -8.29
CA ALA A 232 -1.65 8.33 -9.13
C ALA A 232 -2.34 7.07 -9.67
N GLU A 233 -1.56 6.08 -10.11
CA GLU A 233 -2.09 4.84 -10.67
C GLU A 233 -2.81 4.02 -9.61
N MET A 234 -2.24 3.89 -8.41
CA MET A 234 -2.89 3.23 -7.29
C MET A 234 -4.19 3.92 -6.88
N LEU A 235 -4.20 5.28 -6.84
CA LEU A 235 -5.43 6.03 -6.57
C LEU A 235 -6.52 5.75 -7.61
N SER A 236 -6.13 5.50 -8.85
CA SER A 236 -7.08 5.17 -9.93
C SER A 236 -7.56 3.73 -9.84
N VAL A 237 -6.67 2.78 -9.59
CA VAL A 237 -7.00 1.35 -9.43
C VAL A 237 -7.96 1.14 -8.26
N LEU A 238 -7.71 1.78 -7.12
CA LEU A 238 -8.55 1.66 -5.92
C LEU A 238 -9.96 2.29 -6.07
N GLU A 239 -10.20 3.05 -7.13
CA GLU A 239 -11.53 3.60 -7.45
C GLU A 239 -12.38 2.70 -8.35
N MET A 240 -11.77 1.68 -8.97
CA MET A 240 -12.50 0.78 -9.85
C MET A 240 -13.57 0.02 -9.06
N PRO A 241 -14.81 -0.03 -9.57
CA PRO A 241 -15.94 -0.63 -8.84
C PRO A 241 -15.81 -2.15 -8.71
N SER A 242 -15.18 -2.81 -9.68
CA SER A 242 -14.89 -4.24 -9.63
C SER A 242 -13.44 -4.49 -9.24
N LYS A 243 -13.24 -5.43 -8.32
CA LYS A 243 -11.89 -5.87 -7.91
C LYS A 243 -11.13 -6.57 -9.06
N ASP A 244 -11.83 -7.13 -10.01
CA ASP A 244 -11.24 -7.72 -11.22
C ASP A 244 -10.56 -6.66 -12.12
N GLU A 245 -10.92 -5.38 -11.94
CA GLU A 245 -10.31 -4.25 -12.63
C GLU A 245 -9.10 -3.68 -11.86
N TRP A 246 -8.80 -4.24 -10.68
CA TRP A 246 -7.63 -3.83 -9.90
C TRP A 246 -6.36 -4.46 -10.46
N VAL A 247 -5.86 -3.87 -11.53
CA VAL A 247 -4.74 -4.41 -12.30
C VAL A 247 -3.75 -3.30 -12.65
N LEU A 248 -2.46 -3.60 -12.53
CA LEU A 248 -1.35 -2.70 -12.88
C LEU A 248 -0.62 -3.22 -14.12
N ASP A 249 -0.49 -2.38 -15.13
CA ASP A 249 0.28 -2.70 -16.33
C ASP A 249 1.79 -2.56 -16.05
N LEU A 250 2.54 -3.66 -16.02
CA LEU A 250 3.98 -3.63 -15.78
C LEU A 250 4.77 -3.64 -17.10
N VAL A 251 4.39 -4.51 -18.02
CA VAL A 251 5.04 -4.68 -19.31
C VAL A 251 4.01 -4.98 -20.41
N PRO A 252 4.26 -4.58 -21.65
CA PRO A 252 3.26 -4.67 -22.73
C PRO A 252 2.97 -6.09 -23.19
N THR A 253 3.88 -7.04 -22.98
CA THR A 253 3.74 -8.42 -23.45
C THR A 253 4.33 -9.39 -22.43
N ALA A 254 3.68 -10.54 -22.24
CA ALA A 254 4.20 -11.63 -21.44
C ALA A 254 5.39 -12.31 -22.13
N TRP A 255 6.34 -12.82 -21.33
CA TRP A 255 7.41 -13.68 -21.79
C TRP A 255 7.30 -15.05 -21.11
N GLN A 256 7.79 -16.06 -21.78
CA GLN A 256 7.94 -17.36 -21.14
C GLN A 256 8.93 -17.26 -19.97
N GLY A 257 8.52 -17.72 -18.80
CA GLY A 257 9.31 -17.61 -17.56
C GLY A 257 9.07 -16.32 -16.76
N ASP A 258 8.05 -15.53 -17.11
CA ASP A 258 7.55 -14.48 -16.23
C ASP A 258 6.94 -15.08 -14.95
N PRO A 259 6.91 -14.31 -13.85
CA PRO A 259 6.33 -14.74 -12.58
C PRO A 259 4.88 -15.22 -12.69
N GLU A 260 4.54 -16.26 -11.90
CA GLU A 260 3.30 -17.04 -12.03
C GLU A 260 2.02 -16.21 -11.80
N ARG A 261 2.09 -15.18 -10.96
CA ARG A 261 0.94 -14.32 -10.63
C ARG A 261 0.78 -13.13 -11.57
N LEU A 262 1.67 -12.96 -12.55
CA LEU A 262 1.46 -11.99 -13.63
C LEU A 262 0.53 -12.57 -14.69
N GLN A 263 -0.44 -11.77 -15.14
CA GLN A 263 -1.39 -12.10 -16.18
C GLN A 263 -1.12 -11.22 -17.40
N ASP A 264 -0.56 -11.77 -18.46
CA ASP A 264 -0.21 -11.04 -19.68
C ASP A 264 0.60 -9.75 -19.43
N GLY A 265 1.59 -9.82 -18.53
CA GLY A 265 2.44 -8.68 -18.17
C GLY A 265 1.80 -7.69 -17.20
N LYS A 266 0.65 -8.02 -16.64
CA LYS A 266 -0.10 -7.22 -15.67
C LYS A 266 -0.09 -7.88 -14.30
N LEU A 267 -0.07 -7.06 -13.25
CA LEU A 267 -0.14 -7.51 -11.86
C LEU A 267 -1.54 -7.22 -11.29
N PRO A 268 -2.31 -8.24 -10.89
CA PRO A 268 -3.50 -8.05 -10.08
C PRO A 268 -3.13 -7.46 -8.70
N VAL A 269 -3.87 -6.45 -8.26
CA VAL A 269 -3.75 -5.90 -6.89
C VAL A 269 -4.73 -6.66 -6.01
N SER A 270 -4.20 -7.47 -5.09
CA SER A 270 -5.03 -8.24 -4.17
C SER A 270 -5.86 -7.33 -3.26
N ASP A 271 -7.13 -7.67 -3.09
CA ASP A 271 -8.04 -6.98 -2.15
C ASP A 271 -7.71 -7.25 -0.66
N THR A 272 -6.75 -8.15 -0.41
CA THR A 272 -6.15 -8.35 0.91
C THR A 272 -5.20 -7.22 1.30
N THR A 273 -4.90 -6.27 0.41
CA THR A 273 -3.89 -5.22 0.60
C THR A 273 -4.53 -3.91 1.06
N TRP A 274 -3.92 -3.30 2.08
CA TRP A 274 -4.15 -1.92 2.54
C TRP A 274 -2.88 -1.10 2.42
N PHE A 275 -3.04 0.15 2.01
CA PHE A 275 -1.97 1.14 1.91
C PHE A 275 -2.08 2.12 3.08
N ILE A 276 -0.98 2.32 3.80
CA ILE A 276 -0.93 3.19 4.97
C ILE A 276 0.13 4.26 4.71
N GLY A 277 -0.30 5.50 4.47
CA GLY A 277 0.63 6.62 4.38
C GLY A 277 0.88 7.23 5.75
N THR A 278 2.13 7.57 6.08
CA THR A 278 2.42 8.47 7.22
C THR A 278 2.71 9.86 6.69
N ALA A 279 2.17 10.88 7.33
CA ALA A 279 2.36 12.26 6.92
C ALA A 279 2.72 13.14 8.12
N ASN A 280 3.70 14.00 7.95
CA ASN A 280 4.04 15.05 8.90
C ASN A 280 3.44 16.37 8.40
N ASN A 281 2.86 17.15 9.32
CA ASN A 281 2.33 18.48 9.02
C ASN A 281 3.41 19.51 9.39
N ASP A 282 4.53 19.51 8.66
CA ASP A 282 5.60 20.48 8.82
C ASP A 282 5.85 21.24 7.49
N ASP A 283 6.53 22.38 7.59
CA ASP A 283 6.78 23.29 6.45
C ASP A 283 7.69 22.67 5.36
N SER A 284 8.32 21.53 5.63
CA SER A 284 9.24 20.87 4.69
C SER A 284 8.54 19.87 3.77
N THR A 285 7.25 19.60 3.99
CA THR A 285 6.49 18.58 3.28
C THR A 285 5.43 19.19 2.34
N PHE A 286 4.99 18.40 1.34
CA PHE A 286 3.91 18.82 0.45
C PHE A 286 2.55 18.67 1.12
N THR A 287 1.67 19.65 0.87
CA THR A 287 0.26 19.54 1.26
C THR A 287 -0.40 18.38 0.50
N ILE A 288 -1.10 17.53 1.21
CA ILE A 288 -1.91 16.46 0.62
C ILE A 288 -3.18 17.08 0.03
N THR A 289 -3.43 16.82 -1.24
CA THR A 289 -4.58 17.43 -1.95
C THR A 289 -5.89 16.73 -1.61
N ASP A 290 -7.01 17.44 -1.79
CA ASP A 290 -8.37 16.87 -1.62
C ASP A 290 -8.58 15.63 -2.48
N LYS A 291 -7.94 15.57 -3.66
CA LYS A 291 -7.99 14.39 -4.53
C LYS A 291 -7.51 13.12 -3.85
N VAL A 292 -6.53 13.20 -2.97
CA VAL A 292 -6.01 12.09 -2.18
C VAL A 292 -6.88 11.86 -0.94
N TYR A 293 -7.19 12.95 -0.20
CA TYR A 293 -8.01 12.86 1.02
C TYR A 293 -9.41 12.29 0.78
N ASP A 294 -10.05 12.61 -0.34
CA ASP A 294 -11.37 12.06 -0.67
C ASP A 294 -11.36 10.53 -0.77
N ARG A 295 -10.21 9.95 -1.16
CA ARG A 295 -10.03 8.50 -1.32
C ARG A 295 -9.50 7.80 -0.07
N ALA A 296 -8.78 8.54 0.76
CA ALA A 296 -8.15 8.01 1.96
C ALA A 296 -9.05 8.15 3.19
N MET A 297 -8.74 7.39 4.24
CA MET A 297 -9.24 7.64 5.58
C MET A 297 -8.13 8.26 6.43
N PRO A 298 -8.21 9.56 6.79
CA PRO A 298 -7.23 10.19 7.65
C PRO A 298 -7.40 9.75 9.09
N ILE A 299 -6.29 9.45 9.75
CA ILE A 299 -6.22 9.08 11.18
C ILE A 299 -5.20 10.00 11.86
N GLU A 300 -5.65 10.82 12.79
CA GLU A 300 -4.79 11.73 13.53
C GLU A 300 -4.22 11.05 14.78
N LEU A 301 -2.89 11.08 14.90
CA LEU A 301 -2.14 10.57 16.03
C LEU A 301 -1.41 11.72 16.74
N ASN A 302 -2.12 12.47 17.57
CA ASN A 302 -1.56 13.57 18.34
C ASN A 302 -1.36 13.18 19.80
N ASP A 303 -2.15 12.24 20.31
CA ASP A 303 -2.15 11.86 21.71
C ASP A 303 -1.21 10.65 21.94
N ARG A 304 -0.48 10.70 23.03
CA ARG A 304 0.28 9.57 23.54
C ARG A 304 -0.53 8.86 24.59
N ALA A 305 -0.70 7.56 24.45
CA ALA A 305 -1.28 6.75 25.51
C ALA A 305 -0.28 6.59 26.66
N ASP A 306 -0.79 6.57 27.87
CA ASP A 306 -0.01 6.22 29.05
C ASP A 306 0.40 4.75 29.01
N ALA A 307 1.59 4.46 29.52
CA ALA A 307 2.06 3.08 29.65
C ALA A 307 1.20 2.34 30.69
N PHE A 308 0.86 1.10 30.39
CA PHE A 308 0.13 0.21 31.29
C PHE A 308 0.77 -1.19 31.28
N GLU A 309 0.60 -1.90 32.39
CA GLU A 309 1.04 -3.27 32.52
C GLU A 309 -0.07 -4.25 32.08
N CYS A 310 0.30 -5.25 31.31
CA CYS A 310 -0.59 -6.35 30.90
C CYS A 310 0.20 -7.64 30.74
N GLU A 311 -0.51 -8.76 30.75
CA GLU A 311 0.07 -10.06 30.47
C GLU A 311 0.46 -10.18 28.99
N LEU A 312 1.40 -11.09 28.69
CA LEU A 312 1.85 -11.34 27.32
C LEU A 312 0.68 -11.79 26.44
N HIS A 313 0.38 -11.04 25.38
CA HIS A 313 -0.72 -11.35 24.49
C HIS A 313 -0.21 -12.02 23.19
N PRO A 314 -0.84 -13.09 22.69
CA PRO A 314 -0.44 -13.79 21.48
C PRO A 314 -0.74 -12.97 20.21
N GLN A 315 -0.16 -13.42 19.09
CA GLN A 315 -0.55 -12.97 17.76
C GLN A 315 -1.94 -13.52 17.38
N CYS A 316 -2.63 -12.83 16.50
CA CYS A 316 -3.90 -13.26 15.92
C CYS A 316 -3.70 -13.61 14.45
N PHE A 317 -4.01 -14.84 14.08
CA PHE A 317 -3.93 -15.30 12.69
C PHE A 317 -5.30 -15.18 12.04
N ILE A 318 -5.54 -14.08 11.33
CA ILE A 318 -6.82 -13.79 10.69
C ILE A 318 -6.65 -13.67 9.17
N THR A 319 -7.61 -14.18 8.39
CA THR A 319 -7.64 -13.94 6.94
C THR A 319 -8.26 -12.57 6.62
N ALA A 320 -7.87 -11.98 5.50
CA ALA A 320 -8.48 -10.73 5.03
C ALA A 320 -9.97 -10.92 4.69
N GLU A 321 -10.33 -12.08 4.17
CA GLU A 321 -11.74 -12.43 3.91
C GLU A 321 -12.56 -12.44 5.20
N HIS A 322 -12.05 -13.08 6.26
CA HIS A 322 -12.74 -13.09 7.54
C HIS A 322 -12.84 -11.68 8.16
N LEU A 323 -11.76 -10.91 8.11
CA LEU A 323 -11.77 -9.52 8.59
C LEU A 323 -12.80 -8.67 7.83
N GLN A 324 -12.90 -8.84 6.50
CA GLN A 324 -13.92 -8.17 5.69
C GLN A 324 -15.35 -8.66 6.04
N ALA A 325 -15.52 -9.95 6.30
CA ALA A 325 -16.80 -10.50 6.74
C ALA A 325 -17.24 -9.92 8.09
N LEU A 326 -16.32 -9.71 9.03
CA LEU A 326 -16.59 -9.01 10.29
C LEU A 326 -17.01 -7.54 10.06
N PHE A 327 -16.40 -6.85 9.10
CA PHE A 327 -16.81 -5.49 8.73
C PHE A 327 -18.22 -5.45 8.14
N GLU A 328 -18.56 -6.38 7.25
CA GLU A 328 -19.90 -6.46 6.68
C GLU A 328 -20.95 -6.86 7.75
N GLN A 329 -20.60 -7.77 8.65
CA GLN A 329 -21.50 -8.13 9.75
C GLN A 329 -21.74 -6.95 10.70
N ALA A 330 -20.71 -6.16 11.00
CA ALA A 330 -20.86 -4.95 11.82
C ALA A 330 -21.86 -3.95 11.21
N LYS A 331 -21.90 -3.82 9.88
CA LYS A 331 -22.88 -2.94 9.19
C LYS A 331 -24.33 -3.42 9.36
N LEU A 332 -24.52 -4.74 9.50
CA LEU A 332 -25.85 -5.32 9.73
C LEU A 332 -26.26 -5.19 11.20
N ASP A 333 -25.33 -5.37 12.12
CA ASP A 333 -25.61 -5.41 13.55
C ASP A 333 -25.70 -4.00 14.18
N HIS A 334 -24.99 -3.02 13.59
CA HIS A 334 -24.90 -1.64 14.08
C HIS A 334 -25.22 -0.62 12.99
N PRO A 335 -26.41 -0.70 12.35
CA PRO A 335 -26.80 0.29 11.34
C PRO A 335 -26.87 1.70 11.98
N ILE A 336 -26.53 2.73 11.21
CA ILE A 336 -26.65 4.11 11.66
C ILE A 336 -28.13 4.38 11.94
N SER A 337 -28.42 4.95 13.10
CA SER A 337 -29.80 5.23 13.56
C SER A 337 -30.50 6.28 12.69
N GLU A 338 -31.84 6.18 12.58
CA GLU A 338 -32.64 7.16 11.84
C GLU A 338 -32.49 8.57 12.41
N GLU A 339 -32.38 8.70 13.72
CA GLU A 339 -32.14 9.99 14.40
C GLU A 339 -30.80 10.62 13.97
N MET A 340 -29.73 9.79 13.88
CA MET A 340 -28.44 10.24 13.40
C MET A 340 -28.51 10.68 11.96
N LEU A 341 -29.17 9.92 11.09
CA LEU A 341 -29.34 10.27 9.67
C LEU A 341 -30.11 11.58 9.49
N ASP A 342 -31.18 11.79 10.24
CA ASP A 342 -31.94 13.03 10.24
C ASP A 342 -31.10 14.24 10.67
N ASN A 343 -30.24 14.07 11.69
CA ASN A 343 -29.35 15.12 12.15
C ASN A 343 -28.25 15.42 11.16
N LEU A 344 -27.72 14.39 10.47
CA LEU A 344 -26.76 14.56 9.38
C LEU A 344 -27.35 15.34 8.20
N GLU A 345 -28.58 15.05 7.78
CA GLU A 345 -29.26 15.78 6.71
C GLU A 345 -29.44 17.27 7.06
N LYS A 346 -29.83 17.57 8.33
CA LYS A 346 -29.91 18.93 8.82
C LYS A 346 -28.55 19.63 8.81
N LEU A 347 -27.49 18.95 9.24
CA LEU A 347 -26.13 19.48 9.23
C LEU A 347 -25.62 19.73 7.80
N ASP A 348 -25.82 18.78 6.87
CA ASP A 348 -25.46 18.93 5.47
C ASP A 348 -26.16 20.13 4.82
N SER A 349 -27.48 20.29 5.09
CA SER A 349 -28.26 21.44 4.64
C SER A 349 -27.72 22.77 5.18
N TYR A 350 -27.31 22.80 6.43
CA TYR A 350 -26.71 23.99 7.05
C TYR A 350 -25.37 24.33 6.41
N LEU A 351 -24.49 23.33 6.27
CA LEU A 351 -23.16 23.49 5.66
C LEU A 351 -23.27 23.91 4.18
N SER A 352 -24.18 23.30 3.44
CA SER A 352 -24.41 23.64 2.04
C SER A 352 -24.91 25.08 1.86
N THR A 353 -25.81 25.53 2.73
CA THR A 353 -26.40 26.85 2.64
C THR A 353 -25.41 27.94 3.05
N ARG A 354 -24.72 27.76 4.17
CA ARG A 354 -23.83 28.77 4.76
C ARG A 354 -22.44 28.77 4.20
N PHE A 355 -21.87 27.58 3.95
CA PHE A 355 -20.45 27.43 3.60
C PHE A 355 -20.22 26.91 2.18
N LYS A 356 -21.27 26.54 1.46
CA LYS A 356 -21.19 25.89 0.13
C LYS A 356 -20.42 24.55 0.18
N LEU A 357 -20.42 23.90 1.35
CA LEU A 357 -19.92 22.57 1.57
C LEU A 357 -21.08 21.58 1.66
N SER A 358 -20.94 20.42 1.06
CA SER A 358 -21.88 19.32 1.22
C SER A 358 -21.16 17.98 1.39
N PHE A 359 -21.87 17.03 1.97
CA PHE A 359 -21.42 15.66 2.05
C PHE A 359 -21.48 15.03 0.66
N GLY A 360 -20.32 14.73 0.08
CA GLY A 360 -20.28 14.00 -1.20
C GLY A 360 -20.65 12.53 -0.98
N ASN A 361 -21.17 11.88 -2.03
CA ASN A 361 -21.57 10.45 -1.99
C ASN A 361 -20.47 9.53 -1.44
N ARG A 362 -19.18 9.85 -1.70
CA ARG A 362 -18.05 9.09 -1.20
C ARG A 362 -17.92 9.20 0.32
N ILE A 363 -18.08 10.40 0.88
CA ILE A 363 -18.03 10.62 2.34
C ILE A 363 -19.19 9.88 3.01
N ILE A 364 -20.39 9.97 2.44
CA ILE A 364 -21.57 9.25 2.93
C ILE A 364 -21.30 7.74 2.94
N LYS A 365 -20.78 7.19 1.85
CA LYS A 365 -20.39 5.77 1.80
C LYS A 365 -19.36 5.42 2.89
N GLN A 366 -18.34 6.25 3.08
CA GLN A 366 -17.34 6.03 4.12
C GLN A 366 -17.94 6.11 5.53
N MET A 367 -18.96 6.94 5.78
CA MET A 367 -19.70 6.95 7.05
C MET A 367 -20.39 5.61 7.30
N TYR A 368 -21.09 5.08 6.29
CA TYR A 368 -21.79 3.78 6.40
C TYR A 368 -20.81 2.60 6.57
N ASP A 369 -19.58 2.71 6.09
CA ASP A 369 -18.55 1.69 6.26
C ASP A 369 -17.82 1.84 7.60
N PHE A 370 -17.54 3.05 8.06
CA PHE A 370 -16.73 3.34 9.24
C PHE A 370 -17.51 3.22 10.56
N VAL A 371 -18.68 3.90 10.66
CA VAL A 371 -19.37 4.07 11.94
C VAL A 371 -19.82 2.73 12.54
N PRO A 372 -20.45 1.82 11.78
CA PRO A 372 -20.82 0.51 12.32
C PRO A 372 -19.62 -0.30 12.82
N VAL A 373 -18.52 -0.28 12.08
CA VAL A 373 -17.30 -1.00 12.48
C VAL A 373 -16.66 -0.36 13.72
N TYR A 374 -16.67 0.96 13.81
CA TYR A 374 -16.20 1.66 15.01
C TYR A 374 -17.01 1.27 16.26
N VAL A 375 -18.35 1.12 16.11
CA VAL A 375 -19.23 0.62 17.18
C VAL A 375 -18.91 -0.83 17.54
N ALA A 376 -18.78 -1.70 16.54
CA ALA A 376 -18.43 -3.11 16.74
C ALA A 376 -17.05 -3.31 17.41
N CYS A 377 -16.14 -2.33 17.28
CA CYS A 377 -14.87 -2.30 18.01
C CYS A 377 -15.01 -1.74 19.46
N GLY A 378 -16.22 -1.53 19.97
CA GLY A 378 -16.50 -1.02 21.31
C GLY A 378 -16.54 0.52 21.41
N GLY A 379 -16.70 1.22 20.28
CA GLY A 379 -16.96 2.66 20.22
C GLY A 379 -18.42 3.03 20.35
N THR A 380 -18.75 4.31 20.15
CA THR A 380 -20.14 4.80 20.10
C THR A 380 -20.47 5.31 18.70
N GLU A 381 -21.75 5.22 18.30
CA GLU A 381 -22.22 5.75 17.02
C GLU A 381 -21.87 7.23 16.85
N LEU A 382 -22.15 8.02 17.88
CA LEU A 382 -21.88 9.46 17.90
C LEU A 382 -20.38 9.76 17.78
N GLY A 383 -19.53 9.01 18.49
CA GLY A 383 -18.08 9.19 18.44
C GLY A 383 -17.49 8.84 17.07
N GLY A 384 -17.98 7.77 16.42
CA GLY A 384 -17.59 7.42 15.05
C GLY A 384 -18.03 8.47 14.04
N MET A 385 -19.24 8.99 14.19
CA MET A 385 -19.80 10.03 13.34
C MET A 385 -19.06 11.36 13.49
N ASP A 386 -18.80 11.78 14.72
CA ASP A 386 -18.03 12.99 15.04
C ASP A 386 -16.65 12.96 14.38
N TYR A 387 -15.97 11.83 14.49
CA TYR A 387 -14.65 11.67 13.89
C TYR A 387 -14.65 11.86 12.38
N ILE A 388 -15.59 11.21 11.68
CA ILE A 388 -15.70 11.35 10.21
C ILE A 388 -16.03 12.78 9.82
N ILE A 389 -16.97 13.42 10.50
CA ILE A 389 -17.36 14.81 10.20
C ILE A 389 -16.15 15.73 10.41
N ALA A 390 -15.44 15.60 11.52
CA ALA A 390 -14.27 16.41 11.80
C ALA A 390 -13.19 16.26 10.72
N ARG A 391 -12.90 15.02 10.31
CA ARG A 391 -11.75 14.71 9.45
C ARG A 391 -12.03 14.72 7.95
N LYS A 392 -13.26 14.50 7.53
CA LYS A 392 -13.62 14.41 6.11
C LYS A 392 -14.43 15.61 5.61
N VAL A 393 -15.20 16.21 6.49
CA VAL A 393 -16.08 17.34 6.13
C VAL A 393 -15.48 18.66 6.56
N LEU A 394 -15.21 18.82 7.85
CA LEU A 394 -14.73 20.09 8.39
C LEU A 394 -13.30 20.42 7.98
N LYS A 395 -12.48 19.42 7.64
CA LYS A 395 -11.12 19.64 7.11
C LYS A 395 -11.12 20.52 5.86
N LYS A 396 -12.19 20.53 5.08
CA LYS A 396 -12.33 21.39 3.89
C LYS A 396 -12.33 22.88 4.23
N PHE A 397 -12.59 23.24 5.49
CA PHE A 397 -12.48 24.65 5.94
C PHE A 397 -11.04 25.19 5.84
N GLU A 398 -10.01 24.34 5.95
CA GLU A 398 -8.61 24.76 5.81
C GLU A 398 -8.29 25.36 4.43
N SER A 399 -9.02 24.97 3.39
CA SER A 399 -8.87 25.48 2.02
C SER A 399 -9.74 26.69 1.70
N MET A 400 -10.61 27.12 2.64
CA MET A 400 -11.56 28.22 2.42
C MET A 400 -10.98 29.59 2.81
N ASN A 401 -11.60 30.66 2.30
CA ASN A 401 -11.22 32.00 2.67
C ASN A 401 -11.60 32.30 4.13
N VAL A 402 -10.60 32.46 4.95
CA VAL A 402 -10.65 32.57 6.41
C VAL A 402 -11.58 33.65 6.92
N ASN A 403 -11.55 34.84 6.34
CA ASN A 403 -12.35 35.98 6.80
C ASN A 403 -13.86 35.73 6.71
N PHE A 404 -14.27 34.89 5.74
CA PHE A 404 -15.68 34.52 5.59
C PHE A 404 -16.10 33.42 6.56
N VAL A 405 -15.17 32.52 6.89
CA VAL A 405 -15.47 31.31 7.70
C VAL A 405 -15.48 31.64 9.19
N ARG A 406 -14.61 32.53 9.64
CA ARG A 406 -14.41 32.84 11.08
C ARG A 406 -15.66 33.30 11.81
N ASP A 407 -16.39 34.22 11.21
CA ASP A 407 -17.60 34.80 11.84
C ASP A 407 -18.78 33.79 11.89
N GLU A 408 -18.81 32.86 10.95
CA GLU A 408 -19.86 31.84 10.85
C GLU A 408 -19.55 30.56 11.66
N ILE A 409 -18.27 30.33 12.05
CA ILE A 409 -17.87 29.13 12.83
C ILE A 409 -18.59 29.04 14.17
N THR A 410 -18.75 30.16 14.87
CA THR A 410 -19.45 30.19 16.17
C THR A 410 -20.88 29.67 16.01
N GLY A 411 -21.60 30.15 14.98
CA GLY A 411 -22.97 29.68 14.67
C GLY A 411 -23.01 28.21 14.28
N LEU A 412 -21.97 27.69 13.61
CA LEU A 412 -21.88 26.27 13.27
C LEU A 412 -21.66 25.41 14.54
N ILE A 413 -20.79 25.84 15.46
CA ILE A 413 -20.58 25.14 16.74
C ILE A 413 -21.89 25.07 17.52
N GLU A 414 -22.59 26.21 17.70
CA GLU A 414 -23.90 26.24 18.36
C GLU A 414 -24.93 25.32 17.69
N TYR A 415 -24.89 25.24 16.36
CA TYR A 415 -25.80 24.38 15.62
C TYR A 415 -25.48 22.90 15.80
N ILE A 416 -24.18 22.51 15.81
CA ILE A 416 -23.73 21.15 16.11
C ILE A 416 -24.13 20.76 17.54
N GLU A 417 -23.84 21.62 18.52
CA GLU A 417 -24.22 21.37 19.92
C GLU A 417 -25.76 21.25 20.11
N LYS A 418 -26.53 21.96 19.31
CA LYS A 418 -28.00 21.86 19.32
C LYS A 418 -28.49 20.52 18.74
N LEU A 419 -27.86 20.01 17.69
CA LEU A 419 -28.26 18.76 17.02
C LEU A 419 -27.82 17.51 17.80
N PHE A 420 -26.61 17.53 18.36
CA PHE A 420 -25.95 16.36 18.92
C PHE A 420 -25.69 16.44 20.43
N GLY A 421 -26.05 17.58 21.07
CA GLY A 421 -25.78 17.84 22.48
C GLY A 421 -24.45 18.57 22.70
N ALA A 422 -24.36 19.32 23.81
CA ALA A 422 -23.23 20.20 24.11
C ALA A 422 -21.85 19.50 24.23
N ALA A 423 -21.80 18.20 24.46
CA ALA A 423 -20.58 17.39 24.51
C ALA A 423 -20.62 16.22 23.51
N GLY A 424 -21.58 16.24 22.58
CA GLY A 424 -21.82 15.10 21.69
C GLY A 424 -20.77 14.92 20.61
N MET A 425 -20.19 16.02 20.10
CA MET A 425 -19.23 16.03 19.00
C MET A 425 -17.93 16.79 19.32
N PRO A 426 -17.12 16.29 20.27
CA PRO A 426 -15.92 16.99 20.72
C PRO A 426 -14.85 17.14 19.62
N ASP A 427 -14.63 16.11 18.77
CA ASP A 427 -13.64 16.17 17.68
C ASP A 427 -13.98 17.29 16.69
N SER A 428 -15.26 17.42 16.32
CA SER A 428 -15.77 18.47 15.41
C SER A 428 -15.67 19.87 16.02
N VAL A 429 -16.11 20.02 17.26
CA VAL A 429 -16.09 21.30 17.97
C VAL A 429 -14.66 21.78 18.22
N ASP A 430 -13.78 20.91 18.67
CA ASP A 430 -12.37 21.25 18.91
C ASP A 430 -11.64 21.57 17.58
N TYR A 431 -11.98 20.86 16.52
CA TYR A 431 -11.45 21.17 15.19
C TYR A 431 -11.88 22.58 14.73
N LEU A 432 -13.15 22.92 14.86
CA LEU A 432 -13.67 24.24 14.49
C LEU A 432 -13.08 25.37 15.37
N ARG A 433 -12.93 25.15 16.67
CA ARG A 433 -12.26 26.08 17.59
C ARG A 433 -10.80 26.28 17.21
N ARG A 434 -10.11 25.23 16.80
CA ARG A 434 -8.72 25.31 16.33
C ARG A 434 -8.64 26.18 15.07
N ILE A 435 -9.50 25.97 14.08
CA ILE A 435 -9.56 26.82 12.88
C ILE A 435 -9.84 28.26 13.26
N GLN A 436 -10.78 28.53 14.15
CA GLN A 436 -11.12 29.87 14.60
C GLN A 436 -9.93 30.61 15.28
N ASN A 437 -9.04 29.87 15.95
CA ASN A 437 -7.87 30.41 16.66
C ASN A 437 -6.62 30.54 15.78
N LEU A 438 -6.52 29.81 14.67
CA LEU A 438 -5.37 29.87 13.75
C LEU A 438 -5.34 31.16 12.93
N TYR A 439 -6.43 31.90 12.92
CA TYR A 439 -6.67 33.09 12.13
C TYR A 439 -7.28 34.23 12.97
#